data_a3ffd4fbdbb665c9bdc01f2193d84237
#
_entry.id   a3ffd4fbdbb665c9bdc01f2193d84237
#
_cell.length_a   1.000
_cell.length_b   1.000
_cell.length_c   1.000
_cell.angle_alpha   90.00
_cell.angle_beta   90.00
_cell.angle_gamma   90.00
#
_symmetry.space_group_name_H-M   'P 1'
#
loop_
_entity.id
_entity.type
_entity.pdbx_description
1 polymer ?
#
loop_
_entity_poly.entity_id
_entity_poly.type
_entity_poly.pdbx_seq_one_letter_code
_entity_poly.pdbx_strand_id
1 'polypeptide(L)'
;VLKALHAGSVQGVENGVGGNDTNTLILIHIPAGGKKAIGFSIPRDDWVTFAGTVGPQQHGKIDQAYGVSMFYQQQKLKQQQPNISQNQLAFQGNEAGRKAAVDTVEQLTGVHIDHFAEVNLDGFYELANVLGGVEVCLNHAVSDKNSGADFKAGYQHLNAAQALAFVRQRDGLTNGDLDRTHRQQAFLDSVMMQLRSQGVLGDLTKLQSLLSVAKQYAITDSGWNLLNFSSQMSSLTGSNLVFHTLPIQAYATIDGQAANQINPAQIKTIVQQAFYPAPATSKPSSAPPAPGTAAAQTVVDVLNGGGTGGLAGLVSSAVVKAGYQAGLIENTTALASTEVLYGTGEAANASSLASAFGVTATASPAVAAGHIEIKLGAATTSAPVISSGSAAAGTGASASSSGAIPTAGPQGGAVGSGKGIPCVN
;
A
#
# COMPACT_ATOMS: atom_id res chain seq x y z
N VAL A 1 28.39 13.02 -0.57
CA VAL A 1 27.09 12.31 -0.44
C VAL A 1 26.01 13.09 -1.17
N LEU A 2 25.83 14.40 -0.92
CA LEU A 2 24.84 15.25 -1.63
C LEU A 2 25.03 15.29 -3.16
N LYS A 3 26.29 15.31 -3.65
CA LYS A 3 26.58 15.21 -5.10
C LYS A 3 26.12 13.89 -5.73
N ALA A 4 26.17 12.79 -5.01
CA ALA A 4 25.69 11.48 -5.47
C ALA A 4 24.16 11.38 -5.48
N LEU A 5 23.48 12.08 -4.58
CA LEU A 5 22.02 12.16 -4.54
C LEU A 5 21.44 12.99 -5.70
N HIS A 6 22.12 14.10 -6.08
CA HIS A 6 21.76 14.89 -7.25
C HIS A 6 21.95 14.15 -8.57
N ALA A 7 22.99 13.32 -8.71
CA ALA A 7 23.27 12.58 -9.92
C ALA A 7 22.22 11.51 -10.27
N GLY A 8 21.50 10.98 -9.27
CA GLY A 8 20.42 10.01 -9.49
C GLY A 8 19.12 10.58 -10.05
N SER A 9 18.92 11.91 -9.94
CA SER A 9 17.73 12.61 -10.44
C SER A 9 17.90 13.21 -11.84
N VAL A 10 19.11 13.22 -12.40
CA VAL A 10 19.43 13.95 -13.64
C VAL A 10 19.56 13.06 -14.87
N GLN A 11 19.66 11.75 -14.74
CA GLN A 11 19.89 10.84 -15.88
C GLN A 11 18.66 10.53 -16.75
N GLY A 12 17.47 11.08 -16.46
CA GLY A 12 16.25 10.91 -17.27
C GLY A 12 15.89 12.09 -18.17
N VAL A 13 16.67 13.19 -18.16
CA VAL A 13 16.28 14.46 -18.77
C VAL A 13 16.60 14.56 -20.28
N GLU A 14 17.40 13.63 -20.85
CA GLU A 14 17.82 13.76 -22.26
C GLU A 14 16.71 13.55 -23.28
N ASN A 15 15.57 12.98 -22.90
CA ASN A 15 14.41 12.78 -23.79
C ASN A 15 13.13 13.50 -23.36
N GLY A 16 13.16 14.41 -22.40
CA GLY A 16 12.05 15.31 -22.06
C GLY A 16 10.87 14.68 -21.33
N VAL A 17 10.83 13.38 -21.10
CA VAL A 17 9.76 12.65 -20.41
C VAL A 17 10.39 11.67 -19.43
N GLY A 18 10.22 11.86 -18.10
CA GLY A 18 10.61 10.89 -17.09
C GLY A 18 11.54 11.35 -15.96
N GLY A 19 11.97 12.61 -15.92
CA GLY A 19 12.91 13.10 -14.90
C GLY A 19 12.29 13.55 -13.55
N ASN A 20 10.96 13.65 -13.46
CA ASN A 20 10.23 14.14 -12.28
C ASN A 20 9.03 13.23 -11.95
N ASP A 21 9.26 11.94 -11.92
CA ASP A 21 8.22 10.97 -11.58
C ASP A 21 8.00 10.91 -10.05
N THR A 22 6.73 10.76 -9.64
CA THR A 22 6.36 10.60 -8.24
C THR A 22 6.57 9.15 -7.80
N ASN A 23 7.79 8.82 -7.39
CA ASN A 23 8.19 7.44 -7.08
C ASN A 23 7.47 6.78 -5.89
N THR A 24 6.80 7.56 -5.05
CA THR A 24 6.04 7.11 -3.88
C THR A 24 4.77 7.93 -3.77
N LEU A 25 3.64 7.26 -3.79
CA LEU A 25 2.31 7.85 -3.63
C LEU A 25 1.59 7.14 -2.48
N ILE A 26 1.28 7.88 -1.42
CA ILE A 26 0.57 7.36 -0.24
C ILE A 26 -0.61 8.28 0.06
N LEU A 27 -1.82 7.70 0.06
CA LEU A 27 -3.05 8.37 0.44
C LEU A 27 -3.40 7.99 1.87
N ILE A 28 -3.54 8.96 2.79
CA ILE A 28 -3.82 8.71 4.20
C ILE A 28 -5.14 9.38 4.58
N HIS A 29 -6.03 8.61 5.17
CA HIS A 29 -7.27 9.10 5.78
C HIS A 29 -7.16 9.10 7.29
N ILE A 30 -7.44 10.27 7.89
CA ILE A 30 -7.48 10.47 9.34
C ILE A 30 -8.90 10.91 9.71
N PRO A 31 -9.69 10.03 10.33
CA PRO A 31 -11.06 10.37 10.73
C PRO A 31 -11.09 11.49 11.76
N ALA A 32 -12.15 12.30 11.76
CA ALA A 32 -12.33 13.43 12.66
C ALA A 32 -12.18 13.09 14.17
N GLY A 33 -12.38 11.84 14.55
CA GLY A 33 -12.15 11.37 15.92
C GLY A 33 -10.72 10.89 16.21
N GLY A 34 -9.80 10.89 15.25
CA GLY A 34 -8.39 10.54 15.41
C GLY A 34 -8.09 9.11 15.90
N LYS A 35 -9.10 8.20 15.93
CA LYS A 35 -8.95 6.89 16.59
C LYS A 35 -8.23 5.84 15.73
N LYS A 36 -8.35 5.92 14.41
CA LYS A 36 -7.72 4.99 13.47
C LYS A 36 -7.46 5.69 12.14
N ALA A 37 -6.22 5.75 11.70
CA ALA A 37 -5.87 6.24 10.37
C ALA A 37 -5.63 5.06 9.43
N ILE A 38 -5.99 5.23 8.15
CA ILE A 38 -5.80 4.23 7.11
C ILE A 38 -4.98 4.86 5.99
N GLY A 39 -3.89 4.21 5.61
CA GLY A 39 -3.04 4.60 4.50
C GLY A 39 -3.15 3.61 3.35
N PHE A 40 -3.21 4.14 2.12
CA PHE A 40 -3.08 3.36 0.90
C PHE A 40 -1.82 3.77 0.15
N SER A 41 -0.90 2.83 -0.03
CA SER A 41 0.18 2.98 -1.00
C SER A 41 -0.36 2.65 -2.38
N ILE A 42 -0.11 3.55 -3.33
CA ILE A 42 -0.51 3.42 -4.72
C ILE A 42 0.72 2.97 -5.50
N PRO A 43 0.72 1.78 -6.13
CA PRO A 43 1.86 1.32 -6.91
C PRO A 43 2.13 2.31 -8.06
N ARG A 44 3.35 2.81 -8.14
CA ARG A 44 3.72 3.88 -9.06
C ARG A 44 3.57 3.53 -10.54
N ASP A 45 3.69 2.23 -10.85
CA ASP A 45 3.60 1.72 -12.22
C ASP A 45 2.14 1.39 -12.63
N ASP A 46 1.12 1.77 -11.83
CA ASP A 46 -0.29 1.59 -12.16
C ASP A 46 -0.66 2.41 -13.39
N TRP A 47 -1.22 1.74 -14.41
CA TRP A 47 -1.65 2.39 -15.64
C TRP A 47 -2.99 3.07 -15.46
N VAL A 48 -2.98 4.40 -15.60
CA VAL A 48 -4.14 5.24 -15.30
C VAL A 48 -4.44 6.25 -16.41
N THR A 49 -5.65 6.80 -16.37
CA THR A 49 -5.99 8.04 -17.10
C THR A 49 -5.57 9.22 -16.22
N PHE A 50 -4.79 10.13 -16.77
CA PHE A 50 -4.37 11.34 -16.07
C PHE A 50 -5.51 12.33 -15.94
N ALA A 51 -5.59 13.04 -14.83
CA ALA A 51 -6.52 14.12 -14.58
C ALA A 51 -5.77 15.43 -14.34
N GLY A 52 -6.40 16.56 -14.71
CA GLY A 52 -5.79 17.89 -14.52
C GLY A 52 -4.51 18.13 -15.33
N THR A 53 -4.17 17.25 -16.28
CA THR A 53 -2.94 17.35 -17.07
C THR A 53 -3.03 18.44 -18.13
N VAL A 54 -1.88 19.06 -18.43
CA VAL A 54 -1.67 19.93 -19.56
C VAL A 54 -0.96 19.14 -20.64
N GLY A 55 -1.54 19.10 -21.84
CA GLY A 55 -0.93 18.45 -23.01
C GLY A 55 -1.71 17.24 -23.56
N PRO A 56 -1.21 16.60 -24.62
CA PRO A 56 -1.92 15.55 -25.34
C PRO A 56 -1.87 14.17 -24.68
N GLN A 57 -0.89 13.89 -23.82
CA GLN A 57 -0.76 12.60 -23.17
C GLN A 57 -1.79 12.48 -22.04
N GLN A 58 -2.75 11.58 -22.22
CA GLN A 58 -3.88 11.40 -21.29
C GLN A 58 -3.77 10.13 -20.44
N HIS A 59 -2.82 9.24 -20.74
CA HIS A 59 -2.64 7.96 -20.06
C HIS A 59 -1.17 7.69 -19.82
N GLY A 60 -0.87 6.90 -18.81
CA GLY A 60 0.48 6.47 -18.47
C GLY A 60 0.52 5.83 -17.10
N LYS A 61 1.72 5.55 -16.63
CA LYS A 61 1.92 5.15 -15.23
C LYS A 61 1.60 6.33 -14.32
N ILE A 62 0.99 6.06 -13.18
CA ILE A 62 0.54 7.14 -12.27
C ILE A 62 1.68 8.05 -11.80
N ASP A 63 2.91 7.53 -11.67
CA ASP A 63 4.08 8.31 -11.32
C ASP A 63 4.44 9.38 -12.36
N GLN A 64 4.07 9.18 -13.63
CA GLN A 64 4.35 10.09 -14.74
C GLN A 64 3.41 11.31 -14.80
N ALA A 65 2.27 11.27 -14.12
CA ALA A 65 1.27 12.35 -14.19
C ALA A 65 1.87 13.73 -13.86
N TYR A 66 2.73 13.77 -12.85
CA TYR A 66 3.46 14.97 -12.44
C TYR A 66 4.40 15.47 -13.56
N GLY A 67 5.32 14.62 -14.01
CA GLY A 67 6.36 14.99 -14.96
C GLY A 67 5.79 15.38 -16.33
N VAL A 68 4.78 14.68 -16.80
CA VAL A 68 4.07 14.97 -18.05
C VAL A 68 3.41 16.35 -18.00
N SER A 69 2.63 16.63 -16.96
CA SER A 69 1.94 17.91 -16.83
C SER A 69 2.92 19.08 -16.66
N MET A 70 3.95 18.90 -15.84
CA MET A 70 5.02 19.87 -15.66
C MET A 70 5.69 20.21 -17.01
N PHE A 71 6.09 19.20 -17.78
CA PHE A 71 6.76 19.37 -19.05
C PHE A 71 5.90 20.16 -20.06
N TYR A 72 4.65 19.78 -20.26
CA TYR A 72 3.78 20.49 -21.20
C TYR A 72 3.42 21.90 -20.74
N GLN A 73 3.26 22.11 -19.44
CA GLN A 73 3.05 23.46 -18.89
C GLN A 73 4.26 24.35 -19.15
N GLN A 74 5.47 23.85 -18.94
CA GLN A 74 6.70 24.61 -19.23
C GLN A 74 6.84 24.90 -20.73
N GLN A 75 6.51 23.96 -21.60
CA GLN A 75 6.48 24.17 -23.05
C GLN A 75 5.51 25.29 -23.45
N LYS A 76 4.29 25.24 -22.93
CA LYS A 76 3.24 26.24 -23.16
C LYS A 76 3.69 27.63 -22.68
N LEU A 77 4.27 27.71 -21.48
CA LEU A 77 4.74 28.96 -20.91
C LEU A 77 5.89 29.56 -21.74
N LYS A 78 6.83 28.79 -22.22
CA LYS A 78 7.91 29.25 -23.10
C LYS A 78 7.38 29.83 -24.41
N GLN A 79 6.32 29.24 -24.98
CA GLN A 79 5.67 29.75 -26.18
C GLN A 79 4.93 31.05 -25.93
N GLN A 80 4.22 31.16 -24.81
CA GLN A 80 3.39 32.35 -24.47
C GLN A 80 4.22 33.50 -23.91
N GLN A 81 5.31 33.19 -23.21
CA GLN A 81 6.18 34.13 -22.50
C GLN A 81 7.66 33.79 -22.79
N PRO A 82 8.21 34.16 -23.97
CA PRO A 82 9.57 33.78 -24.36
C PRO A 82 10.65 34.23 -23.35
N ASN A 83 10.39 35.28 -22.60
CA ASN A 83 11.31 35.86 -21.62
C ASN A 83 11.02 35.43 -20.16
N ILE A 84 10.20 34.40 -19.95
CA ILE A 84 9.93 33.88 -18.61
C ILE A 84 11.22 33.45 -17.90
N SER A 85 11.41 33.85 -16.66
CA SER A 85 12.60 33.43 -15.90
C SER A 85 12.56 31.91 -15.61
N GLN A 86 13.74 31.29 -15.49
CA GLN A 86 13.85 29.85 -15.18
C GLN A 86 13.15 29.50 -13.87
N ASN A 87 13.25 30.36 -12.87
CA ASN A 87 12.58 30.14 -11.57
C ASN A 87 11.05 30.16 -11.69
N GLN A 88 10.49 31.11 -12.45
CA GLN A 88 9.04 31.15 -12.71
C GLN A 88 8.57 29.96 -13.54
N LEU A 89 9.37 29.57 -14.54
CA LEU A 89 9.09 28.43 -15.39
C LEU A 89 9.06 27.13 -14.55
N ALA A 90 10.07 26.92 -13.71
CA ALA A 90 10.14 25.78 -12.80
C ALA A 90 8.97 25.78 -11.80
N PHE A 91 8.70 26.94 -11.17
CA PHE A 91 7.61 27.07 -10.19
C PHE A 91 6.26 26.71 -10.81
N GLN A 92 5.89 27.33 -11.94
CA GLN A 92 4.58 27.10 -12.57
C GLN A 92 4.48 25.68 -13.18
N GLY A 93 5.59 25.14 -13.67
CA GLY A 93 5.66 23.75 -14.12
C GLY A 93 5.40 22.77 -12.97
N ASN A 94 6.08 22.95 -11.85
CA ASN A 94 5.91 22.09 -10.67
C ASN A 94 4.48 22.18 -10.10
N GLU A 95 3.87 23.38 -10.07
CA GLU A 95 2.47 23.52 -9.64
C GLU A 95 1.51 22.74 -10.56
N ALA A 96 1.72 22.77 -11.88
CA ALA A 96 0.93 21.97 -12.81
C ALA A 96 1.16 20.46 -12.59
N GLY A 97 2.39 20.04 -12.31
CA GLY A 97 2.74 18.66 -11.97
C GLY A 97 2.03 18.18 -10.70
N ARG A 98 2.10 18.96 -9.61
CA ARG A 98 1.41 18.67 -8.33
C ARG A 98 -0.08 18.51 -8.52
N LYS A 99 -0.68 19.49 -9.21
CA LYS A 99 -2.12 19.45 -9.51
C LYS A 99 -2.48 18.17 -10.26
N ALA A 100 -1.74 17.81 -11.30
CA ALA A 100 -2.02 16.59 -12.07
C ALA A 100 -1.86 15.32 -11.24
N ALA A 101 -0.85 15.24 -10.37
CA ALA A 101 -0.66 14.10 -9.48
C ALA A 101 -1.83 13.96 -8.49
N VAL A 102 -2.23 15.06 -7.83
CA VAL A 102 -3.36 15.09 -6.89
C VAL A 102 -4.67 14.73 -7.59
N ASP A 103 -5.00 15.43 -8.68
CA ASP A 103 -6.24 15.20 -9.44
C ASP A 103 -6.31 13.74 -9.96
N THR A 104 -5.18 13.17 -10.39
CA THR A 104 -5.13 11.78 -10.88
C THR A 104 -5.38 10.78 -9.75
N VAL A 105 -4.82 11.01 -8.56
CA VAL A 105 -5.11 10.18 -7.38
C VAL A 105 -6.57 10.32 -6.95
N GLU A 106 -7.13 11.53 -6.92
CA GLU A 106 -8.56 11.75 -6.64
C GLU A 106 -9.45 11.03 -7.66
N GLN A 107 -9.12 11.12 -8.96
CA GLN A 107 -9.86 10.42 -10.00
C GLN A 107 -9.80 8.91 -9.86
N LEU A 108 -8.62 8.36 -9.53
CA LEU A 108 -8.43 6.92 -9.32
C LEU A 108 -9.18 6.41 -8.12
N THR A 109 -9.10 7.11 -7.00
CA THR A 109 -9.60 6.65 -5.70
C THR A 109 -11.05 7.07 -5.42
N GLY A 110 -11.52 8.14 -6.09
CA GLY A 110 -12.85 8.70 -5.90
C GLY A 110 -13.04 9.43 -4.57
N VAL A 111 -11.95 9.85 -3.91
CA VAL A 111 -11.96 10.64 -2.67
C VAL A 111 -11.26 11.97 -2.88
N HIS A 112 -11.70 13.00 -2.17
CA HIS A 112 -11.06 14.32 -2.17
C HIS A 112 -9.83 14.32 -1.27
N ILE A 113 -8.78 15.04 -1.70
CA ILE A 113 -7.53 15.23 -0.94
C ILE A 113 -7.54 16.63 -0.34
N ASP A 114 -7.73 16.73 0.96
CA ASP A 114 -7.77 17.99 1.68
C ASP A 114 -6.40 18.68 1.73
N HIS A 115 -5.34 17.88 1.88
CA HIS A 115 -3.96 18.35 2.03
C HIS A 115 -2.98 17.43 1.32
N PHE A 116 -1.87 18.00 0.85
CA PHE A 116 -0.76 17.22 0.31
C PHE A 116 0.58 17.63 0.92
N ALA A 117 1.52 16.68 0.93
CA ALA A 117 2.93 16.94 1.22
C ALA A 117 3.80 16.28 0.15
N GLU A 118 4.75 17.01 -0.38
CA GLU A 118 5.77 16.53 -1.32
C GLU A 118 7.14 16.65 -0.67
N VAL A 119 7.91 15.57 -0.73
CA VAL A 119 9.28 15.51 -0.20
C VAL A 119 10.18 14.91 -1.28
N ASN A 120 11.23 15.64 -1.66
CA ASN A 120 12.26 15.12 -2.56
C ASN A 120 13.32 14.31 -1.78
N LEU A 121 14.29 13.72 -2.49
CA LEU A 121 15.32 12.88 -1.87
C LEU A 121 16.18 13.62 -0.85
N ASP A 122 16.51 14.88 -1.13
CA ASP A 122 17.30 15.72 -0.21
C ASP A 122 16.48 16.03 1.05
N GLY A 123 15.20 16.39 0.88
CA GLY A 123 14.27 16.63 1.98
C GLY A 123 14.05 15.38 2.83
N PHE A 124 13.92 14.21 2.21
CA PHE A 124 13.83 12.94 2.94
C PHE A 124 15.09 12.69 3.79
N TYR A 125 16.26 12.90 3.21
CA TYR A 125 17.52 12.74 3.92
C TYR A 125 17.60 13.67 5.15
N GLU A 126 17.28 14.95 4.97
CA GLU A 126 17.35 15.93 6.05
C GLU A 126 16.29 15.67 7.15
N LEU A 127 15.07 15.27 6.78
CA LEU A 127 14.06 14.86 7.76
C LEU A 127 14.50 13.64 8.57
N ALA A 128 15.08 12.62 7.91
CA ALA A 128 15.62 11.45 8.60
C ALA A 128 16.81 11.80 9.50
N ASN A 129 17.63 12.78 9.08
CA ASN A 129 18.76 13.28 9.87
C ASN A 129 18.31 13.99 11.15
N VAL A 130 17.28 14.86 11.06
CA VAL A 130 16.69 15.57 12.21
C VAL A 130 16.05 14.61 13.20
N LEU A 131 15.47 13.52 12.72
CA LEU A 131 14.92 12.44 13.57
C LEU A 131 16.02 11.66 14.32
N GLY A 132 17.30 11.88 13.97
CA GLY A 132 18.43 11.12 14.55
C GLY A 132 18.54 9.71 13.99
N GLY A 133 17.96 9.44 12.82
CA GLY A 133 17.84 8.12 12.22
C GLY A 133 16.52 7.41 12.55
N VAL A 134 16.32 6.21 12.05
CA VAL A 134 15.07 5.45 12.21
C VAL A 134 15.36 3.97 12.46
N GLU A 135 14.63 3.37 13.39
CA GLU A 135 14.68 1.93 13.66
C GLU A 135 13.88 1.18 12.61
N VAL A 136 14.44 0.12 12.01
CA VAL A 136 13.75 -0.77 11.08
C VAL A 136 14.06 -2.23 11.41
N CYS A 137 13.23 -3.15 10.86
CA CYS A 137 13.46 -4.58 10.95
C CYS A 137 13.40 -5.22 9.56
N LEU A 138 14.42 -6.03 9.22
CA LEU A 138 14.45 -6.81 7.99
C LEU A 138 14.36 -8.31 8.28
N ASN A 139 13.56 -9.02 7.47
CA ASN A 139 13.46 -10.48 7.52
C ASN A 139 14.76 -11.15 7.07
N HIS A 140 15.41 -10.57 6.05
CA HIS A 140 16.63 -11.10 5.43
C HIS A 140 17.70 -10.04 5.25
N ALA A 141 18.96 -10.45 5.22
CA ALA A 141 20.04 -9.57 4.81
C ALA A 141 19.91 -9.22 3.31
N VAL A 142 20.23 -7.98 2.97
CA VAL A 142 20.10 -7.47 1.59
C VAL A 142 21.33 -6.64 1.23
N SER A 143 21.71 -6.71 -0.07
CA SER A 143 22.75 -5.87 -0.64
C SER A 143 22.34 -5.44 -2.05
N ASP A 144 22.29 -4.12 -2.27
CA ASP A 144 21.94 -3.51 -3.56
C ASP A 144 22.79 -2.28 -3.83
N LYS A 145 23.66 -2.38 -4.82
CA LYS A 145 24.58 -1.31 -5.19
C LYS A 145 23.87 -0.08 -5.78
N ASN A 146 22.70 -0.26 -6.40
CA ASN A 146 21.99 0.82 -7.08
C ASN A 146 21.30 1.76 -6.09
N SER A 147 20.74 1.22 -5.01
CA SER A 147 20.20 2.01 -3.91
C SER A 147 21.25 2.39 -2.84
N GLY A 148 22.36 1.65 -2.79
CA GLY A 148 23.35 1.72 -1.71
C GLY A 148 22.92 0.97 -0.44
N ALA A 149 21.90 0.09 -0.54
CA ALA A 149 21.45 -0.73 0.56
C ALA A 149 22.46 -1.86 0.84
N ASP A 150 22.87 -1.97 2.10
CA ASP A 150 23.67 -3.08 2.63
C ASP A 150 23.25 -3.28 4.09
N PHE A 151 22.28 -4.17 4.30
CA PHE A 151 21.63 -4.36 5.59
C PHE A 151 21.66 -5.82 6.01
N LYS A 152 21.83 -6.03 7.31
CA LYS A 152 21.70 -7.37 7.93
C LYS A 152 20.22 -7.68 8.19
N ALA A 153 19.89 -8.93 8.42
CA ALA A 153 18.60 -9.33 8.97
C ALA A 153 18.43 -8.82 10.40
N GLY A 154 17.18 -8.57 10.82
CA GLY A 154 16.81 -8.16 12.16
C GLY A 154 16.71 -6.64 12.33
N TYR A 155 16.68 -6.21 13.60
CA TYR A 155 16.54 -4.79 13.97
C TYR A 155 17.81 -4.01 13.74
N GLN A 156 17.65 -2.83 13.14
CA GLN A 156 18.77 -1.93 12.86
C GLN A 156 18.33 -0.49 13.04
N HIS A 157 19.23 0.33 13.54
CA HIS A 157 19.08 1.77 13.55
C HIS A 157 19.76 2.34 12.29
N LEU A 158 18.97 2.94 11.42
CA LEU A 158 19.45 3.50 10.15
C LEU A 158 19.72 4.99 10.31
N ASN A 159 20.91 5.46 9.94
CA ASN A 159 21.16 6.88 9.76
C ASN A 159 20.43 7.39 8.49
N ALA A 160 20.47 8.70 8.24
CA ALA A 160 19.75 9.32 7.12
C ALA A 160 20.10 8.73 5.74
N ALA A 161 21.39 8.44 5.48
CA ALA A 161 21.81 7.83 4.20
C ALA A 161 21.31 6.39 4.08
N GLN A 162 21.38 5.61 5.14
CA GLN A 162 20.87 4.24 5.20
C GLN A 162 19.33 4.21 5.08
N ALA A 163 18.64 5.14 5.74
CA ALA A 163 17.19 5.30 5.64
C ALA A 163 16.75 5.57 4.19
N LEU A 164 17.47 6.45 3.50
CA LEU A 164 17.23 6.73 2.09
C LEU A 164 17.50 5.50 1.20
N ALA A 165 18.58 4.76 1.45
CA ALA A 165 18.88 3.52 0.73
C ALA A 165 17.79 2.46 0.97
N PHE A 166 17.30 2.32 2.21
CA PHE A 166 16.27 1.38 2.62
C PHE A 166 14.94 1.59 1.87
N VAL A 167 14.46 2.84 1.79
CA VAL A 167 13.17 3.16 1.13
C VAL A 167 13.27 3.17 -0.40
N ARG A 168 14.48 3.14 -0.96
CA ARG A 168 14.72 3.17 -2.41
C ARG A 168 15.05 1.80 -3.00
N GLN A 169 15.49 0.84 -2.21
CA GLN A 169 15.93 -0.46 -2.70
C GLN A 169 14.80 -1.17 -3.47
N ARG A 170 15.15 -1.74 -4.61
CA ARG A 170 14.29 -2.56 -5.46
C ARG A 170 14.98 -3.84 -5.90
N ASP A 171 16.27 -3.75 -6.22
CA ASP A 171 17.04 -4.87 -6.70
C ASP A 171 17.32 -5.85 -5.54
N GLY A 172 17.18 -7.14 -5.84
CA GLY A 172 17.32 -8.20 -4.83
C GLY A 172 16.09 -8.42 -3.95
N LEU A 173 15.00 -7.66 -4.15
CA LEU A 173 13.72 -7.91 -3.48
C LEU A 173 12.85 -8.85 -4.32
N THR A 174 12.18 -9.80 -3.67
CA THR A 174 11.40 -10.86 -4.32
C THR A 174 10.29 -10.31 -5.21
N ASN A 175 9.58 -9.27 -4.73
CA ASN A 175 8.48 -8.62 -5.44
C ASN A 175 8.85 -7.20 -5.93
N GLY A 176 10.14 -6.87 -6.00
CA GLY A 176 10.66 -5.62 -6.55
C GLY A 176 10.01 -4.37 -5.96
N ASP A 177 9.18 -3.67 -6.75
CA ASP A 177 8.56 -2.42 -6.37
C ASP A 177 7.51 -2.54 -5.25
N LEU A 178 6.81 -3.67 -5.16
CA LEU A 178 5.84 -3.92 -4.09
C LEU A 178 6.53 -4.10 -2.73
N ASP A 179 7.65 -4.81 -2.66
CA ASP A 179 8.42 -4.94 -1.43
C ASP A 179 9.02 -3.57 -1.02
N ARG A 180 9.44 -2.74 -1.99
CA ARG A 180 9.83 -1.35 -1.69
C ARG A 180 8.69 -0.57 -1.05
N THR A 181 7.46 -0.74 -1.53
CA THR A 181 6.27 -0.11 -0.94
C THR A 181 6.09 -0.54 0.53
N HIS A 182 6.27 -1.82 0.85
CA HIS A 182 6.21 -2.30 2.23
C HIS A 182 7.32 -1.70 3.12
N ARG A 183 8.53 -1.50 2.59
CA ARG A 183 9.60 -0.79 3.30
C ARG A 183 9.26 0.65 3.60
N GLN A 184 8.64 1.35 2.65
CA GLN A 184 8.18 2.71 2.86
C GLN A 184 7.10 2.79 3.94
N GLN A 185 6.16 1.85 3.97
CA GLN A 185 5.16 1.73 5.03
C GLN A 185 5.81 1.47 6.39
N ALA A 186 6.68 0.47 6.48
CA ALA A 186 7.40 0.14 7.72
C ALA A 186 8.27 1.32 8.23
N PHE A 187 8.88 2.07 7.32
CA PHE A 187 9.62 3.28 7.66
C PHE A 187 8.71 4.34 8.29
N LEU A 188 7.54 4.61 7.70
CA LEU A 188 6.59 5.57 8.25
C LEU A 188 6.03 5.13 9.60
N ASP A 189 5.73 3.86 9.78
CA ASP A 189 5.33 3.31 11.08
C ASP A 189 6.42 3.52 12.13
N SER A 190 7.67 3.24 11.78
CA SER A 190 8.82 3.44 12.66
C SER A 190 9.02 4.91 13.05
N VAL A 191 8.89 5.82 12.08
CA VAL A 191 8.94 7.28 12.35
C VAL A 191 7.83 7.68 13.32
N MET A 192 6.60 7.22 13.10
CA MET A 192 5.48 7.52 13.99
C MET A 192 5.69 6.99 15.41
N MET A 193 6.22 5.78 15.55
CA MET A 193 6.56 5.19 16.84
C MET A 193 7.67 5.99 17.54
N GLN A 194 8.69 6.41 16.79
CA GLN A 194 9.81 7.19 17.33
C GLN A 194 9.35 8.57 17.82
N LEU A 195 8.57 9.30 17.03
CA LEU A 195 8.02 10.60 17.41
C LEU A 195 7.21 10.54 18.71
N ARG A 196 6.50 9.42 18.92
CA ARG A 196 5.75 9.17 20.16
C ARG A 196 6.66 8.81 21.34
N SER A 197 7.57 7.86 21.15
CA SER A 197 8.46 7.40 22.22
C SER A 197 9.35 8.53 22.74
N GLN A 198 9.73 9.47 21.88
CA GLN A 198 10.49 10.67 22.23
C GLN A 198 9.60 11.80 22.78
N GLY A 199 8.28 11.60 22.86
CA GLY A 199 7.32 12.59 23.34
C GLY A 199 7.21 13.84 22.46
N VAL A 200 7.64 13.76 21.18
CA VAL A 200 7.63 14.92 20.25
C VAL A 200 6.22 15.42 20.00
N LEU A 201 5.26 14.50 19.85
CA LEU A 201 3.85 14.84 19.57
C LEU A 201 3.13 15.51 20.75
N GLY A 202 3.64 15.32 21.98
CA GLY A 202 3.11 15.94 23.21
C GLY A 202 3.88 17.17 23.67
N ASP A 203 5.02 17.49 23.05
CA ASP A 203 5.90 18.61 23.40
C ASP A 203 5.86 19.67 22.27
N LEU A 204 5.19 20.79 22.55
CA LEU A 204 5.01 21.86 21.56
C LEU A 204 6.35 22.41 21.03
N THR A 205 7.37 22.50 21.89
CA THR A 205 8.69 23.02 21.49
C THR A 205 9.41 22.08 20.54
N LYS A 206 9.44 20.79 20.86
CA LYS A 206 10.02 19.76 19.98
C LYS A 206 9.26 19.68 18.65
N LEU A 207 7.94 19.73 18.71
CA LEU A 207 7.09 19.72 17.55
C LEU A 207 7.32 20.92 16.64
N GLN A 208 7.38 22.13 17.19
CA GLN A 208 7.69 23.35 16.43
C GLN A 208 9.08 23.28 15.78
N SER A 209 10.06 22.74 16.48
CA SER A 209 11.40 22.50 15.92
C SER A 209 11.37 21.54 14.74
N LEU A 210 10.69 20.42 14.87
CA LEU A 210 10.52 19.45 13.77
C LEU A 210 9.77 20.09 12.58
N LEU A 211 8.68 20.80 12.84
CA LEU A 211 7.90 21.46 11.80
C LEU A 211 8.67 22.59 11.10
N SER A 212 9.55 23.31 11.81
CA SER A 212 10.40 24.33 11.19
C SER A 212 11.37 23.73 10.16
N VAL A 213 11.91 22.54 10.45
CA VAL A 213 12.75 21.81 9.52
C VAL A 213 11.91 21.21 8.40
N ALA A 214 10.78 20.58 8.72
CA ALA A 214 9.89 20.02 7.70
C ALA A 214 9.45 21.06 6.65
N LYS A 215 9.11 22.29 7.09
CA LYS A 215 8.78 23.40 6.19
C LYS A 215 9.91 23.84 5.25
N GLN A 216 11.14 23.52 5.58
CA GLN A 216 12.30 23.86 4.77
C GLN A 216 12.52 22.85 3.63
N TYR A 217 12.10 21.58 3.85
CA TYR A 217 12.40 20.44 2.98
C TYR A 217 11.16 19.74 2.41
N ALA A 218 9.98 20.07 2.90
CA ALA A 218 8.72 19.55 2.38
C ALA A 218 7.88 20.69 1.79
N ILE A 219 7.22 20.40 0.68
CA ILE A 219 6.26 21.31 0.04
C ILE A 219 4.86 20.85 0.43
N THR A 220 4.06 21.76 0.94
CA THR A 220 2.66 21.49 1.33
C THR A 220 1.74 22.53 0.70
N ASP A 221 0.45 22.25 0.65
CA ASP A 221 -0.55 23.26 0.30
C ASP A 221 -0.57 24.42 1.31
N SER A 222 -0.95 25.59 0.85
CA SER A 222 -0.91 26.84 1.65
C SER A 222 -1.95 26.87 2.77
N GLY A 223 -3.01 26.05 2.69
CA GLY A 223 -4.08 25.99 3.68
C GLY A 223 -3.82 25.06 4.86
N TRP A 224 -2.76 24.28 4.84
CA TRP A 224 -2.53 23.27 5.86
C TRP A 224 -1.96 23.82 7.15
N ASN A 225 -2.75 23.81 8.22
CA ASN A 225 -2.27 24.14 9.56
C ASN A 225 -1.61 22.92 10.22
N LEU A 226 -0.29 22.80 10.04
CA LEU A 226 0.49 21.66 10.54
C LEU A 226 0.46 21.51 12.07
N LEU A 227 0.27 22.60 12.83
CA LEU A 227 0.13 22.53 14.29
C LEU A 227 -1.20 21.89 14.70
N ASN A 228 -2.29 22.30 14.07
CA ASN A 228 -3.60 21.66 14.30
C ASN A 228 -3.58 20.20 13.85
N PHE A 229 -2.96 19.90 12.71
CA PHE A 229 -2.79 18.54 12.23
C PHE A 229 -2.01 17.67 13.21
N SER A 230 -0.91 18.17 13.77
CA SER A 230 -0.11 17.43 14.74
C SER A 230 -0.86 17.11 16.03
N SER A 231 -1.76 18.00 16.48
CA SER A 231 -2.61 17.74 17.64
C SER A 231 -3.61 16.59 17.36
N GLN A 232 -4.14 16.50 16.14
CA GLN A 232 -4.96 15.37 15.72
C GLN A 232 -4.15 14.08 15.65
N MET A 233 -2.90 14.15 15.15
CA MET A 233 -1.98 13.01 15.10
C MET A 233 -1.58 12.50 16.49
N SER A 234 -1.55 13.35 17.50
CA SER A 234 -1.22 12.95 18.88
C SER A 234 -2.22 11.95 19.48
N SER A 235 -3.47 11.97 19.00
CA SER A 235 -4.52 11.03 19.41
C SER A 235 -4.44 9.65 18.73
N LEU A 236 -3.68 9.55 17.63
CA LEU A 236 -3.42 8.26 16.98
C LEU A 236 -2.48 7.43 17.86
N THR A 237 -2.92 6.31 18.38
CA THR A 237 -2.07 5.36 19.12
C THR A 237 -1.36 4.40 18.17
N GLY A 238 -0.16 3.89 18.51
CA GLY A 238 0.76 3.18 17.60
C GLY A 238 0.17 2.04 16.75
N SER A 239 -0.86 1.35 17.24
CA SER A 239 -1.60 0.31 16.49
C SER A 239 -2.74 0.85 15.62
N ASN A 240 -2.91 2.18 15.53
CA ASN A 240 -4.09 2.80 14.91
C ASN A 240 -3.80 3.41 13.52
N LEU A 241 -2.59 3.30 13.01
CA LEU A 241 -2.26 3.58 11.60
C LEU A 241 -2.06 2.24 10.88
N VAL A 242 -2.90 1.96 9.90
CA VAL A 242 -2.86 0.72 9.13
C VAL A 242 -2.61 1.06 7.68
N PHE A 243 -1.55 0.49 7.11
CA PHE A 243 -1.24 0.64 5.70
C PHE A 243 -1.72 -0.55 4.88
N HIS A 244 -2.23 -0.26 3.69
CA HIS A 244 -2.57 -1.21 2.65
C HIS A 244 -1.90 -0.80 1.34
N THR A 245 -1.65 -1.73 0.44
CA THR A 245 -1.24 -1.42 -0.93
C THR A 245 -2.43 -1.66 -1.85
N LEU A 246 -2.73 -0.73 -2.76
CA LEU A 246 -3.82 -0.89 -3.71
C LEU A 246 -3.54 -2.09 -4.63
N PRO A 247 -4.56 -2.91 -4.97
CA PRO A 247 -4.37 -4.14 -5.71
C PRO A 247 -4.07 -3.88 -7.18
N ILE A 248 -3.15 -4.64 -7.73
CA ILE A 248 -2.91 -4.77 -9.17
C ILE A 248 -3.59 -6.04 -9.68
N GLN A 249 -4.03 -6.05 -10.95
CA GLN A 249 -4.60 -7.24 -11.58
C GLN A 249 -3.53 -8.10 -12.26
N ALA A 250 -2.59 -7.46 -12.94
CA ALA A 250 -1.50 -8.13 -13.66
C ALA A 250 -0.35 -7.16 -13.96
N TYR A 251 0.82 -7.71 -14.24
CA TYR A 251 1.91 -6.99 -14.91
C TYR A 251 1.70 -7.09 -16.42
N ALA A 252 1.80 -5.97 -17.13
CA ALA A 252 1.58 -5.90 -18.56
C ALA A 252 2.56 -4.94 -19.23
N THR A 253 2.72 -5.09 -20.55
CA THR A 253 3.34 -4.05 -21.38
C THR A 253 2.23 -3.26 -22.05
N ILE A 254 2.08 -1.98 -21.68
CA ILE A 254 1.06 -1.08 -22.21
C ILE A 254 1.77 0.11 -22.85
N ASP A 255 1.46 0.42 -24.09
CA ASP A 255 2.13 1.47 -24.87
C ASP A 255 3.68 1.38 -24.84
N GLY A 256 4.20 0.13 -24.88
CA GLY A 256 5.64 -0.15 -24.85
C GLY A 256 6.29 0.00 -23.47
N GLN A 257 5.53 0.28 -22.42
CA GLN A 257 6.03 0.41 -21.05
C GLN A 257 5.61 -0.78 -20.18
N ALA A 258 6.52 -1.29 -19.36
CA ALA A 258 6.16 -2.23 -18.30
C ALA A 258 5.31 -1.49 -17.26
N ALA A 259 4.08 -1.93 -17.05
CA ALA A 259 3.10 -1.27 -16.20
C ALA A 259 2.23 -2.28 -15.44
N ASN A 260 1.53 -1.82 -14.42
CA ASN A 260 0.52 -2.58 -13.71
C ASN A 260 -0.84 -2.35 -14.35
N GLN A 261 -1.49 -3.42 -14.75
CA GLN A 261 -2.90 -3.39 -15.09
C GLN A 261 -3.73 -3.35 -13.81
N ILE A 262 -4.65 -2.41 -13.69
CA ILE A 262 -5.50 -2.22 -12.52
C ILE A 262 -6.98 -2.19 -12.90
N ASN A 263 -7.85 -2.30 -11.89
CA ASN A 263 -9.29 -2.07 -12.01
C ASN A 263 -9.68 -0.80 -11.22
N PRO A 264 -9.84 0.36 -11.88
CA PRO A 264 -10.18 1.61 -11.19
C PRO A 264 -11.49 1.57 -10.40
N ALA A 265 -12.50 0.83 -10.87
CA ALA A 265 -13.77 0.70 -10.15
C ALA A 265 -13.60 -0.08 -8.85
N GLN A 266 -12.78 -1.14 -8.85
CA GLN A 266 -12.46 -1.89 -7.65
C GLN A 266 -11.66 -1.04 -6.67
N ILE A 267 -10.66 -0.28 -7.14
CA ILE A 267 -9.85 0.63 -6.31
C ILE A 267 -10.75 1.66 -5.63
N LYS A 268 -11.65 2.32 -6.37
CA LYS A 268 -12.62 3.26 -5.78
C LYS A 268 -13.45 2.62 -4.67
N THR A 269 -13.97 1.43 -4.92
CA THR A 269 -14.78 0.70 -3.94
C THR A 269 -13.98 0.42 -2.66
N ILE A 270 -12.75 -0.09 -2.80
CA ILE A 270 -11.86 -0.39 -1.67
C ILE A 270 -11.58 0.86 -0.84
N VAL A 271 -11.17 1.95 -1.48
CA VAL A 271 -10.82 3.20 -0.78
C VAL A 271 -12.04 3.81 -0.11
N GLN A 272 -13.17 3.87 -0.79
CA GLN A 272 -14.41 4.43 -0.22
C GLN A 272 -14.93 3.62 0.96
N GLN A 273 -14.91 2.29 0.89
CA GLN A 273 -15.33 1.43 2.01
C GLN A 273 -14.40 1.57 3.22
N ALA A 274 -13.09 1.75 2.98
CA ALA A 274 -12.13 1.94 4.05
C ALA A 274 -12.26 3.30 4.73
N PHE A 275 -12.47 4.37 3.96
CA PHE A 275 -12.53 5.74 4.48
C PHE A 275 -13.90 6.10 5.04
N TYR A 276 -14.96 5.54 4.45
CA TYR A 276 -16.35 5.80 4.83
C TYR A 276 -17.08 4.48 5.11
N PRO A 277 -16.66 3.74 6.16
CA PRO A 277 -17.34 2.50 6.51
C PRO A 277 -18.81 2.81 6.80
N ALA A 278 -19.73 2.00 6.24
CA ALA A 278 -21.13 2.13 6.54
C ALA A 278 -21.33 2.10 8.07
N PRO A 279 -22.23 2.92 8.62
CA PRO A 279 -22.56 2.86 10.05
C PRO A 279 -22.87 1.41 10.43
N ALA A 280 -22.21 0.90 11.47
CA ALA A 280 -22.54 -0.42 12.00
C ALA A 280 -24.03 -0.38 12.36
N THR A 281 -24.88 -0.95 11.52
CA THR A 281 -26.30 -1.12 11.86
C THR A 281 -26.33 -1.97 13.12
N SER A 282 -26.83 -1.40 14.20
CA SER A 282 -27.01 -2.11 15.45
C SER A 282 -27.73 -3.44 15.17
N LYS A 283 -27.05 -4.53 15.47
CA LYS A 283 -27.50 -5.89 15.27
C LYS A 283 -28.91 -6.01 15.88
N PRO A 284 -29.98 -6.39 15.14
CA PRO A 284 -31.22 -6.76 15.76
C PRO A 284 -30.97 -8.01 16.59
N SER A 285 -31.47 -7.98 17.80
CA SER A 285 -31.51 -9.09 18.75
C SER A 285 -32.04 -10.37 18.10
N SER A 286 -31.22 -11.43 18.22
CA SER A 286 -31.57 -12.85 18.19
C SER A 286 -32.88 -13.31 17.55
N ALA A 287 -32.78 -13.71 16.26
CA ALA A 287 -33.58 -14.82 15.73
C ALA A 287 -32.60 -15.92 15.30
N PRO A 288 -32.92 -17.21 15.38
CA PRO A 288 -32.02 -18.30 14.99
C PRO A 288 -31.67 -18.21 13.50
N PRO A 289 -30.43 -18.48 13.07
CA PRO A 289 -30.03 -18.37 11.67
C PRO A 289 -30.76 -19.40 10.80
N ALA A 290 -31.33 -18.93 9.70
CA ALA A 290 -31.85 -19.79 8.64
C ALA A 290 -30.68 -20.54 7.95
N PRO A 291 -30.87 -21.82 7.54
CA PRO A 291 -29.83 -22.57 6.84
C PRO A 291 -29.52 -21.96 5.47
N GLY A 292 -28.28 -21.55 5.24
CA GLY A 292 -27.81 -21.03 3.95
C GLY A 292 -26.77 -19.90 4.02
N THR A 293 -26.46 -19.35 5.20
CA THR A 293 -25.53 -18.21 5.39
C THR A 293 -24.14 -18.61 5.89
N ALA A 294 -23.83 -19.89 6.00
CA ALA A 294 -22.58 -20.38 6.61
C ALA A 294 -21.32 -19.95 5.83
N ALA A 295 -21.34 -20.02 4.50
CA ALA A 295 -20.16 -19.67 3.70
C ALA A 295 -19.79 -18.18 3.75
N ALA A 296 -20.78 -17.29 3.80
CA ALA A 296 -20.57 -15.84 3.85
C ALA A 296 -19.96 -15.31 5.18
N GLN A 297 -19.87 -16.15 6.20
CA GLN A 297 -19.25 -15.82 7.49
C GLN A 297 -17.92 -16.52 7.71
N THR A 298 -17.57 -17.52 6.88
CA THR A 298 -16.32 -18.27 6.98
C THR A 298 -15.17 -17.47 6.41
N VAL A 299 -14.15 -17.21 7.22
CA VAL A 299 -12.91 -16.55 6.81
C VAL A 299 -11.92 -17.61 6.33
N VAL A 300 -11.31 -17.42 5.16
CA VAL A 300 -10.33 -18.35 4.59
C VAL A 300 -8.97 -17.70 4.47
N ASP A 301 -8.05 -18.19 5.27
CA ASP A 301 -6.64 -17.81 5.26
C ASP A 301 -5.89 -18.66 4.22
N VAL A 302 -5.06 -18.05 3.37
CA VAL A 302 -4.34 -18.77 2.31
C VAL A 302 -2.84 -18.54 2.47
N LEU A 303 -2.12 -19.62 2.81
CA LEU A 303 -0.69 -19.59 3.08
C LEU A 303 0.08 -20.28 1.95
N ASN A 304 1.10 -19.61 1.39
CA ASN A 304 1.90 -20.16 0.29
C ASN A 304 3.16 -20.88 0.83
N GLY A 305 3.16 -22.19 0.80
CA GLY A 305 4.31 -23.07 1.07
C GLY A 305 4.87 -23.74 -0.18
N GLY A 306 4.30 -23.47 -1.37
CA GLY A 306 4.69 -24.11 -2.63
C GLY A 306 5.74 -23.36 -3.46
N GLY A 307 6.12 -22.13 -3.06
CA GLY A 307 7.14 -21.34 -3.77
C GLY A 307 6.68 -20.68 -5.07
N THR A 308 5.45 -20.93 -5.56
CA THR A 308 4.89 -20.22 -6.73
C THR A 308 4.44 -18.83 -6.33
N GLY A 309 5.14 -17.79 -6.82
CA GLY A 309 4.81 -16.40 -6.52
C GLY A 309 3.39 -16.03 -6.95
N GLY A 310 2.65 -15.32 -6.07
CA GLY A 310 1.29 -14.83 -6.36
C GLY A 310 0.17 -15.87 -6.27
N LEU A 311 0.47 -17.16 -6.14
CA LEU A 311 -0.55 -18.22 -6.15
C LEU A 311 -1.57 -18.09 -5.01
N ALA A 312 -1.12 -17.72 -3.80
CA ALA A 312 -2.02 -17.52 -2.67
C ALA A 312 -3.04 -16.41 -2.92
N GLY A 313 -2.65 -15.33 -3.60
CA GLY A 313 -3.56 -14.25 -4.01
C GLY A 313 -4.60 -14.72 -5.04
N LEU A 314 -4.20 -15.55 -6.01
CA LEU A 314 -5.11 -16.13 -7.00
C LEU A 314 -6.12 -17.08 -6.33
N VAL A 315 -5.65 -17.91 -5.40
CA VAL A 315 -6.51 -18.83 -4.63
C VAL A 315 -7.48 -18.05 -3.74
N SER A 316 -7.00 -17.01 -3.02
CA SER A 316 -7.87 -16.15 -2.22
C SER A 316 -8.95 -15.47 -3.08
N SER A 317 -8.60 -15.01 -4.29
CA SER A 317 -9.58 -14.47 -5.24
C SER A 317 -10.63 -15.51 -5.67
N ALA A 318 -10.22 -16.76 -5.88
CA ALA A 318 -11.15 -17.84 -6.20
C ALA A 318 -12.08 -18.19 -5.01
N VAL A 319 -11.55 -18.18 -3.80
CA VAL A 319 -12.30 -18.34 -2.54
C VAL A 319 -13.37 -17.27 -2.38
N VAL A 320 -13.03 -16.00 -2.62
CA VAL A 320 -14.00 -14.89 -2.56
C VAL A 320 -15.10 -15.04 -3.63
N LYS A 321 -14.73 -15.43 -4.86
CA LYS A 321 -15.73 -15.72 -5.92
C LYS A 321 -16.68 -16.86 -5.54
N ALA A 322 -16.24 -17.80 -4.72
CA ALA A 322 -17.06 -18.90 -4.21
C ALA A 322 -17.96 -18.49 -3.03
N GLY A 323 -17.89 -17.25 -2.55
CA GLY A 323 -18.75 -16.67 -1.52
C GLY A 323 -18.17 -16.69 -0.10
N TYR A 324 -16.90 -17.03 0.06
CA TYR A 324 -16.20 -16.97 1.36
C TYR A 324 -15.58 -15.60 1.61
N GLN A 325 -15.23 -15.31 2.86
CA GLN A 325 -14.46 -14.09 3.19
C GLN A 325 -12.96 -14.34 3.03
N ALA A 326 -12.25 -13.38 2.43
CA ALA A 326 -10.78 -13.42 2.39
C ALA A 326 -10.22 -13.18 3.79
N GLY A 327 -9.36 -14.08 4.23
CA GLY A 327 -8.53 -13.93 5.41
C GLY A 327 -7.09 -13.53 5.06
N LEU A 328 -6.12 -14.01 5.84
CA LEU A 328 -4.71 -13.76 5.67
C LEU A 328 -4.18 -14.37 4.36
N ILE A 329 -3.27 -13.68 3.71
CA ILE A 329 -2.50 -14.18 2.58
C ILE A 329 -1.03 -14.05 2.95
N GLU A 330 -0.39 -15.17 3.28
CA GLU A 330 0.98 -15.18 3.79
C GLU A 330 1.80 -16.32 3.14
N ASN A 331 3.11 -16.30 3.40
CA ASN A 331 3.98 -17.45 3.11
C ASN A 331 4.11 -18.32 4.36
N THR A 332 4.20 -19.62 4.16
CA THR A 332 4.47 -20.59 5.24
C THR A 332 5.70 -21.42 4.91
N THR A 333 6.10 -22.28 5.82
CA THR A 333 7.18 -23.25 5.58
C THR A 333 6.88 -24.08 4.34
N ALA A 334 7.93 -24.45 3.59
CA ALA A 334 7.80 -25.22 2.36
C ALA A 334 7.03 -26.54 2.60
N LEU A 335 5.99 -26.74 1.79
CA LEU A 335 5.13 -27.92 1.80
C LEU A 335 5.15 -28.60 0.45
N ALA A 336 5.20 -29.92 0.42
CA ALA A 336 5.10 -30.69 -0.82
C ALA A 336 3.66 -30.74 -1.36
N SER A 337 2.67 -30.88 -0.48
CA SER A 337 1.24 -31.01 -0.82
C SER A 337 0.41 -29.93 -0.10
N THR A 338 -0.68 -29.52 -0.73
CA THR A 338 -1.63 -28.57 -0.12
C THR A 338 -2.36 -29.21 1.05
N GLU A 339 -2.53 -28.45 2.14
CA GLU A 339 -3.29 -28.83 3.32
C GLU A 339 -4.45 -27.85 3.53
N VAL A 340 -5.59 -28.36 3.94
CA VAL A 340 -6.76 -27.55 4.33
C VAL A 340 -7.10 -27.87 5.78
N LEU A 341 -6.88 -26.89 6.65
CA LEU A 341 -7.14 -27.00 8.08
C LEU A 341 -8.34 -26.13 8.44
N TYR A 342 -9.12 -26.54 9.45
CA TYR A 342 -10.29 -25.76 9.86
C TYR A 342 -10.48 -25.69 11.37
N GLY A 343 -11.02 -24.55 11.82
CA GLY A 343 -11.46 -24.33 13.17
C GLY A 343 -12.89 -24.84 13.44
N THR A 344 -13.31 -24.73 14.68
CA THR A 344 -14.63 -25.19 15.12
C THR A 344 -15.76 -24.54 14.30
N GLY A 345 -16.67 -25.38 13.80
CA GLY A 345 -17.85 -24.96 13.03
C GLY A 345 -17.70 -25.06 11.51
N GLU A 346 -16.47 -25.21 10.97
CA GLU A 346 -16.18 -25.05 9.54
C GLU A 346 -15.99 -26.35 8.75
N ALA A 347 -16.31 -27.51 9.32
CA ALA A 347 -16.07 -28.82 8.69
C ALA A 347 -16.69 -28.96 7.28
N ALA A 348 -17.91 -28.47 7.08
CA ALA A 348 -18.61 -28.58 5.80
C ALA A 348 -17.98 -27.65 4.73
N ASN A 349 -17.70 -26.40 5.09
CA ASN A 349 -17.06 -25.42 4.22
C ASN A 349 -15.62 -25.84 3.87
N ALA A 350 -14.86 -26.33 4.85
CA ALA A 350 -13.52 -26.84 4.66
C ALA A 350 -13.47 -28.06 3.72
N SER A 351 -14.43 -28.99 3.86
CA SER A 351 -14.53 -30.14 2.95
C SER A 351 -14.83 -29.72 1.52
N SER A 352 -15.69 -28.70 1.34
CA SER A 352 -15.97 -28.14 0.01
C SER A 352 -14.72 -27.52 -0.63
N LEU A 353 -13.98 -26.72 0.14
CA LEU A 353 -12.73 -26.12 -0.33
C LEU A 353 -11.64 -27.17 -0.60
N ALA A 354 -11.45 -28.15 0.29
CA ALA A 354 -10.46 -29.20 0.15
C ALA A 354 -10.68 -30.04 -1.11
N SER A 355 -11.94 -30.25 -1.49
CA SER A 355 -12.29 -31.01 -2.72
C SER A 355 -11.77 -30.32 -3.98
N ALA A 356 -11.70 -28.98 -4.02
CA ALA A 356 -11.17 -28.23 -5.14
C ALA A 356 -9.64 -28.43 -5.32
N PHE A 357 -8.93 -28.78 -4.26
CA PHE A 357 -7.51 -29.13 -4.28
C PHE A 357 -7.24 -30.64 -4.34
N GLY A 358 -8.28 -31.48 -4.34
CA GLY A 358 -8.13 -32.92 -4.31
C GLY A 358 -7.55 -33.46 -3.00
N VAL A 359 -7.74 -32.75 -1.88
CA VAL A 359 -7.26 -33.11 -0.54
C VAL A 359 -8.41 -33.25 0.44
N THR A 360 -8.13 -33.79 1.64
CA THR A 360 -9.09 -33.86 2.75
C THR A 360 -8.85 -32.71 3.74
N ALA A 361 -9.94 -32.12 4.23
CA ALA A 361 -9.86 -31.12 5.28
C ALA A 361 -9.63 -31.79 6.65
N THR A 362 -8.77 -31.15 7.46
CA THR A 362 -8.41 -31.67 8.80
C THR A 362 -8.75 -30.63 9.87
N ALA A 363 -9.44 -31.04 10.94
CA ALA A 363 -9.68 -30.16 12.07
C ALA A 363 -8.39 -29.79 12.79
N SER A 364 -8.20 -28.53 13.12
CA SER A 364 -7.01 -28.04 13.82
C SER A 364 -7.40 -27.07 14.95
N PRO A 365 -6.96 -27.35 16.18
CA PRO A 365 -7.18 -26.42 17.29
C PRO A 365 -6.35 -25.13 17.17
N ALA A 366 -5.36 -25.09 16.25
CA ALA A 366 -4.56 -23.90 15.95
C ALA A 366 -5.30 -22.90 15.04
N VAL A 367 -6.37 -23.33 14.36
CA VAL A 367 -7.20 -22.49 13.51
C VAL A 367 -8.38 -21.96 14.33
N ALA A 368 -8.61 -20.64 14.29
CA ALA A 368 -9.68 -20.01 15.03
C ALA A 368 -11.08 -20.51 14.61
N ALA A 369 -12.05 -20.45 15.49
CA ALA A 369 -13.44 -20.76 15.14
C ALA A 369 -13.94 -19.82 14.04
N GLY A 370 -14.65 -20.35 13.04
CA GLY A 370 -15.09 -19.57 11.88
C GLY A 370 -14.02 -19.36 10.79
N HIS A 371 -12.83 -19.94 10.96
CA HIS A 371 -11.71 -19.84 10.01
C HIS A 371 -11.38 -21.19 9.35
N ILE A 372 -10.90 -21.08 8.12
CA ILE A 372 -10.28 -22.17 7.36
C ILE A 372 -8.90 -21.70 6.91
N GLU A 373 -7.88 -22.50 7.06
CA GLU A 373 -6.52 -22.22 6.63
C GLU A 373 -6.13 -23.16 5.48
N ILE A 374 -5.82 -22.59 4.31
CA ILE A 374 -5.33 -23.32 3.14
C ILE A 374 -3.83 -23.10 3.03
N LYS A 375 -3.03 -24.14 3.27
CA LYS A 375 -1.57 -24.12 3.06
C LYS A 375 -1.26 -24.72 1.71
N LEU A 376 -0.86 -23.91 0.75
CA LEU A 376 -0.53 -24.34 -0.61
C LEU A 376 0.82 -25.05 -0.64
N GLY A 377 0.86 -26.25 -1.17
CA GLY A 377 2.08 -27.02 -1.39
C GLY A 377 2.63 -26.85 -2.81
N ALA A 378 3.87 -27.33 -3.03
CA ALA A 378 4.57 -27.25 -4.33
C ALA A 378 3.83 -27.99 -5.46
N ALA A 379 2.99 -28.97 -5.13
CA ALA A 379 2.15 -29.67 -6.10
C ALA A 379 1.04 -28.80 -6.71
N THR A 380 0.67 -27.67 -6.06
CA THR A 380 -0.35 -26.75 -6.56
C THR A 380 0.33 -25.59 -7.30
N THR A 381 0.23 -25.59 -8.62
CA THR A 381 0.87 -24.60 -9.50
C THR A 381 -0.10 -23.57 -10.08
N SER A 382 -1.41 -23.76 -9.90
CA SER A 382 -2.47 -22.86 -10.36
C SER A 382 -3.63 -22.83 -9.37
N ALA A 383 -4.39 -21.74 -9.36
CA ALA A 383 -5.60 -21.64 -8.54
C ALA A 383 -6.69 -22.59 -9.09
N PRO A 384 -7.30 -23.44 -8.26
CA PRO A 384 -8.38 -24.32 -8.69
C PRO A 384 -9.68 -23.53 -8.93
N VAL A 385 -10.58 -24.13 -9.68
CA VAL A 385 -11.97 -23.65 -9.76
C VAL A 385 -12.69 -24.10 -8.49
N ILE A 386 -13.04 -23.15 -7.64
CA ILE A 386 -13.82 -23.41 -6.43
C ILE A 386 -15.30 -23.20 -6.78
N SER A 387 -16.06 -24.30 -6.81
CA SER A 387 -17.50 -24.24 -7.02
C SER A 387 -18.15 -23.69 -5.75
N SER A 388 -19.02 -22.67 -5.89
CA SER A 388 -19.89 -22.24 -4.79
C SER A 388 -20.72 -23.46 -4.35
N GLY A 389 -20.61 -23.85 -3.08
CA GLY A 389 -21.39 -24.93 -2.50
C GLY A 389 -22.87 -24.72 -2.79
N SER A 390 -23.49 -25.69 -3.45
CA SER A 390 -24.87 -25.62 -3.94
C SER A 390 -25.85 -25.37 -2.80
N ALA A 391 -26.35 -24.12 -2.71
CA ALA A 391 -27.63 -23.83 -2.11
C ALA A 391 -28.54 -23.35 -3.24
N ALA A 392 -29.68 -24.01 -3.36
CA ALA A 392 -30.67 -23.81 -4.40
C ALA A 392 -31.06 -22.35 -4.62
N ALA A 393 -31.34 -22.01 -5.88
CA ALA A 393 -31.76 -20.72 -6.36
C ALA A 393 -32.89 -20.08 -5.51
N GLY A 394 -32.61 -18.88 -5.02
CA GLY A 394 -33.58 -17.93 -4.49
C GLY A 394 -33.23 -16.56 -5.01
N THR A 395 -34.12 -16.01 -5.84
CA THR A 395 -34.03 -14.72 -6.48
C THR A 395 -33.96 -13.56 -5.46
N GLY A 396 -33.03 -12.64 -5.67
CA GLY A 396 -33.18 -11.23 -5.33
C GLY A 396 -32.69 -10.81 -3.96
N ALA A 397 -31.59 -10.09 -3.93
CA ALA A 397 -31.37 -8.81 -3.26
C ALA A 397 -29.85 -8.57 -3.13
N SER A 398 -29.38 -7.47 -3.64
CA SER A 398 -28.01 -6.97 -3.45
C SER A 398 -27.72 -6.75 -1.98
N ALA A 399 -26.96 -7.61 -1.36
CA ALA A 399 -26.40 -7.40 -0.02
C ALA A 399 -25.00 -6.78 -0.18
N SER A 400 -24.86 -5.54 0.27
CA SER A 400 -23.58 -4.86 0.41
C SER A 400 -22.74 -5.59 1.45
N SER A 401 -21.78 -6.41 1.02
CA SER A 401 -20.80 -7.02 1.90
C SER A 401 -19.75 -5.97 2.28
N SER A 402 -19.58 -5.70 3.54
CA SER A 402 -18.40 -5.02 4.09
C SER A 402 -17.19 -5.97 3.89
N GLY A 403 -16.62 -5.97 2.69
CA GLY A 403 -15.50 -6.82 2.35
C GLY A 403 -14.21 -6.34 2.99
N ALA A 404 -13.40 -7.28 3.46
CA ALA A 404 -12.02 -7.02 3.80
C ALA A 404 -11.31 -6.43 2.57
N ILE A 405 -10.43 -5.44 2.80
CA ILE A 405 -9.72 -4.72 1.75
C ILE A 405 -8.67 -5.68 1.15
N PRO A 406 -8.74 -6.01 -0.15
CA PRO A 406 -7.70 -6.83 -0.77
C PRO A 406 -6.39 -6.05 -0.81
N THR A 407 -5.32 -6.63 -0.30
CA THR A 407 -3.96 -6.07 -0.39
C THR A 407 -3.21 -6.68 -1.58
N ALA A 408 -2.41 -5.87 -2.27
CA ALA A 408 -1.58 -6.36 -3.37
C ALA A 408 -0.36 -7.12 -2.83
N GLY A 409 -0.24 -8.38 -3.20
CA GLY A 409 0.93 -9.22 -2.97
C GLY A 409 1.07 -9.79 -1.55
N PRO A 410 1.93 -10.79 -1.39
CA PRO A 410 2.20 -11.36 -0.08
C PRO A 410 2.87 -10.31 0.81
N GLN A 411 2.15 -9.87 1.82
CA GLN A 411 2.74 -9.16 2.94
C GLN A 411 3.76 -10.12 3.57
N GLY A 412 5.03 -9.76 3.60
CA GLY A 412 5.97 -10.45 4.45
C GLY A 412 5.40 -10.40 5.86
N GLY A 413 5.06 -11.57 6.41
CA GLY A 413 4.40 -11.64 7.71
C GLY A 413 5.17 -10.83 8.72
N ALA A 414 4.48 -9.92 9.40
CA ALA A 414 5.03 -9.20 10.52
C ALA A 414 5.39 -10.23 11.59
N VAL A 415 6.65 -10.61 11.67
CA VAL A 415 7.13 -11.37 12.81
C VAL A 415 6.98 -10.43 14.00
N GLY A 416 6.02 -10.73 14.86
CA GLY A 416 5.72 -9.95 16.05
C GLY A 416 7.00 -9.72 16.84
N SER A 417 7.49 -8.50 16.78
CA SER A 417 8.69 -8.09 17.44
C SER A 417 8.35 -7.52 18.79
N GLY A 418 9.19 -7.77 19.77
CA GLY A 418 9.07 -7.18 21.10
C GLY A 418 9.18 -5.64 21.12
N LYS A 419 9.43 -5.00 19.95
CA LYS A 419 9.53 -3.53 19.80
C LYS A 419 8.35 -2.91 19.01
N GLY A 420 7.40 -3.71 18.52
CA GLY A 420 6.24 -3.22 17.78
C GLY A 420 6.51 -2.74 16.33
N ILE A 421 7.76 -2.83 15.85
CA ILE A 421 8.15 -2.48 14.49
C ILE A 421 8.02 -3.72 13.61
N PRO A 422 7.24 -3.70 12.51
CA PRO A 422 7.11 -4.85 11.62
C PRO A 422 8.43 -5.11 10.87
N CYS A 423 8.78 -6.40 10.71
CA CYS A 423 9.89 -6.78 9.85
C CYS A 423 9.41 -6.91 8.39
N VAL A 424 10.19 -6.41 7.47
CA VAL A 424 9.91 -6.40 6.02
C VAL A 424 11.06 -7.02 5.23
N ASN A 425 10.80 -7.36 3.98
CA ASN A 425 11.82 -7.86 3.05
C ASN A 425 12.61 -6.73 2.40
#